data_86224b80f98cef60be0072c30acf16a3
#
_entry.id   86224b80f98cef60be0072c30acf16a3
#
_cell.length_a   1.000
_cell.length_b   1.000
_cell.length_c   1.000
_cell.angle_alpha   90.00
_cell.angle_beta   90.00
_cell.angle_gamma   90.00
#
_symmetry.space_group_name_H-M   'P 1'
#
loop_
_entity.id
_entity.type
_entity.pdbx_description
1 polymer ?
#
loop_
_entity_poly.entity_id
_entity_poly.type
_entity_poly.pdbx_seq_one_letter_code
_entity_poly.pdbx_strand_id
1 'polypeptide(L)'
;MLHFLPAPILFVINFVWLSIGTTLISIPVLLMALIKLILPIRPVLKVVDVVNQLAFKCFCLNNAFLIRLTNKADWDIQGFENIKINGSCIIISNHVTWADIVLLCHLYRGRIPITKFFLKQSLIWIPVIGQVCYAVGMPFFRRYSRAKILKNPK
;
A
#
# COMPACT_ATOMS: atom_id res chain seq x y z
N MET A 1 18.40 -12.74 -7.90
CA MET A 1 19.52 -12.37 -8.77
C MET A 1 20.62 -11.64 -8.00
N LEU A 2 20.33 -10.61 -7.22
CA LEU A 2 21.32 -9.84 -6.45
C LEU A 2 21.58 -10.38 -5.02
N HIS A 3 20.98 -11.48 -4.65
CA HIS A 3 21.06 -12.09 -3.30
C HIS A 3 22.49 -12.48 -2.87
N PHE A 4 23.45 -12.49 -3.79
CA PHE A 4 24.88 -12.74 -3.50
C PHE A 4 25.59 -11.51 -2.91
N LEU A 5 24.98 -10.32 -2.98
CA LEU A 5 25.58 -9.10 -2.46
C LEU A 5 25.46 -9.03 -0.92
N PRO A 6 26.40 -8.36 -0.25
CA PRO A 6 26.35 -8.11 1.19
C PRO A 6 25.07 -7.37 1.59
N ALA A 7 24.52 -7.71 2.77
CA ALA A 7 23.28 -7.13 3.28
C ALA A 7 23.22 -5.58 3.28
N PRO A 8 24.28 -4.83 3.63
CA PRO A 8 24.27 -3.36 3.56
C PRO A 8 24.03 -2.83 2.14
N ILE A 9 24.64 -3.48 1.13
CA ILE A 9 24.47 -3.07 -0.28
C ILE A 9 23.04 -3.35 -0.74
N LEU A 10 22.50 -4.52 -0.41
CA LEU A 10 21.10 -4.86 -0.69
C LEU A 10 20.14 -3.89 -0.01
N PHE A 11 20.42 -3.47 1.23
CA PHE A 11 19.62 -2.48 1.93
C PHE A 11 19.58 -1.15 1.16
N VAL A 12 20.73 -0.65 0.72
CA VAL A 12 20.82 0.62 -0.04
C VAL A 12 20.05 0.50 -1.37
N ILE A 13 20.25 -0.58 -2.10
CA ILE A 13 19.56 -0.83 -3.38
C ILE A 13 18.05 -0.86 -3.15
N ASN A 14 17.56 -1.62 -2.16
CA ASN A 14 16.14 -1.70 -1.84
C ASN A 14 15.57 -0.34 -1.43
N PHE A 15 16.27 0.39 -0.57
CA PHE A 15 15.84 1.70 -0.08
C PHE A 15 15.74 2.73 -1.22
N VAL A 16 16.77 2.83 -2.07
CA VAL A 16 16.78 3.76 -3.20
C VAL A 16 15.70 3.40 -4.22
N TRP A 17 15.59 2.11 -4.57
CA TRP A 17 14.59 1.64 -5.52
C TRP A 17 13.17 1.90 -5.02
N LEU A 18 12.88 1.54 -3.76
CA LEU A 18 11.57 1.78 -3.15
C LEU A 18 11.24 3.27 -3.09
N SER A 19 12.19 4.11 -2.70
CA SER A 19 11.98 5.56 -2.59
C SER A 19 11.67 6.18 -3.95
N ILE A 20 12.46 5.89 -4.97
CA ILE A 20 12.27 6.41 -6.32
C ILE A 20 10.97 5.86 -6.92
N GLY A 21 10.78 4.55 -6.90
CA GLY A 21 9.61 3.88 -7.47
C GLY A 21 8.30 4.35 -6.83
N THR A 22 8.26 4.43 -5.49
CA THR A 22 7.09 4.92 -4.77
C THR A 22 6.81 6.39 -5.09
N THR A 23 7.84 7.23 -5.14
CA THR A 23 7.69 8.66 -5.48
C THR A 23 7.12 8.84 -6.88
N LEU A 24 7.69 8.18 -7.88
CA LEU A 24 7.23 8.27 -9.27
C LEU A 24 5.78 7.80 -9.43
N ILE A 25 5.41 6.68 -8.80
CA ILE A 25 4.05 6.14 -8.83
C ILE A 25 3.07 7.06 -8.09
N SER A 26 3.54 7.81 -7.10
CA SER A 26 2.72 8.73 -6.29
C SER A 26 2.33 10.00 -7.04
N ILE A 27 3.14 10.46 -7.99
CA ILE A 27 2.89 11.71 -8.73
C ILE A 27 1.49 11.74 -9.37
N PRO A 28 1.09 10.77 -10.21
CA PRO A 28 -0.24 10.78 -10.83
C PRO A 28 -1.38 10.70 -9.80
N VAL A 29 -1.19 9.97 -8.70
CA VAL A 29 -2.19 9.88 -7.62
C VAL A 29 -2.42 11.24 -6.96
N LEU A 30 -1.34 11.95 -6.63
CA LEU A 30 -1.41 13.28 -6.00
C LEU A 30 -1.99 14.33 -6.95
N LEU A 31 -1.62 14.29 -8.23
CA LEU A 31 -2.21 15.16 -9.26
C LEU A 31 -3.71 14.91 -9.38
N MET A 32 -4.14 13.66 -9.43
CA MET A 32 -5.56 13.31 -9.48
C MET A 32 -6.30 13.71 -8.20
N ALA A 33 -5.65 13.64 -7.04
CA ALA A 33 -6.23 14.11 -5.78
C ALA A 33 -6.48 15.63 -5.80
N LEU A 34 -5.56 16.42 -6.36
CA LEU A 34 -5.73 17.87 -6.55
C LEU A 34 -6.87 18.17 -7.53
N ILE A 35 -6.94 17.46 -8.66
CA ILE A 35 -8.03 17.63 -9.63
C ILE A 35 -9.37 17.28 -8.99
N LYS A 36 -9.46 16.21 -8.22
CA LYS A 36 -10.67 15.82 -7.48
C LYS A 36 -11.10 16.88 -6.47
N LEU A 37 -10.15 17.57 -5.84
CA LEU A 37 -10.45 18.65 -4.88
C LEU A 37 -11.08 19.86 -5.56
N ILE A 38 -10.62 20.20 -6.79
CA ILE A 38 -11.10 21.35 -7.56
C ILE A 38 -12.40 21.00 -8.29
N LEU A 39 -12.51 19.81 -8.85
CA LEU A 39 -13.62 19.41 -9.74
C LEU A 39 -14.19 18.02 -9.35
N PRO A 40 -14.99 17.92 -8.27
CA PRO A 40 -15.51 16.64 -7.77
C PRO A 40 -16.75 16.15 -8.55
N ILE A 41 -16.69 16.16 -9.89
CA ILE A 41 -17.78 15.66 -10.75
C ILE A 41 -17.62 14.17 -11.06
N ARG A 42 -18.75 13.47 -11.34
CA ARG A 42 -18.76 12.01 -11.58
C ARG A 42 -17.76 11.51 -12.62
N PRO A 43 -17.57 12.15 -13.79
CA PRO A 43 -16.57 11.69 -14.76
C PRO A 43 -15.15 11.76 -14.20
N VAL A 44 -14.79 12.84 -13.50
CA VAL A 44 -13.47 13.03 -12.88
C VAL A 44 -13.24 11.97 -11.81
N LEU A 45 -14.22 11.67 -10.96
CA LEU A 45 -14.11 10.64 -9.93
C LEU A 45 -13.81 9.26 -10.55
N LYS A 46 -14.44 8.91 -11.68
CA LYS A 46 -14.15 7.65 -12.41
C LYS A 46 -12.71 7.61 -12.91
N VAL A 47 -12.20 8.71 -13.47
CA VAL A 47 -10.80 8.79 -13.91
C VAL A 47 -9.85 8.65 -12.73
N VAL A 48 -10.12 9.34 -11.62
CA VAL A 48 -9.34 9.21 -10.37
C VAL A 48 -9.28 7.76 -9.90
N ASP A 49 -10.41 7.04 -9.91
CA ASP A 49 -10.45 5.64 -9.50
C ASP A 49 -9.61 4.74 -10.42
N VAL A 50 -9.67 4.97 -11.74
CA VAL A 50 -8.84 4.23 -12.71
C VAL A 50 -7.35 4.49 -12.48
N VAL A 51 -6.96 5.76 -12.32
CA VAL A 51 -5.55 6.13 -12.07
C VAL A 51 -5.06 5.52 -10.75
N ASN A 52 -5.86 5.59 -9.70
CA ASN A 52 -5.52 4.98 -8.41
C ASN A 52 -5.33 3.45 -8.52
N GLN A 53 -6.20 2.76 -9.27
CA GLN A 53 -6.07 1.32 -9.50
C GLN A 53 -4.81 0.98 -10.31
N LEU A 54 -4.49 1.75 -11.33
CA LEU A 54 -3.27 1.56 -12.12
C LEU A 54 -2.03 1.82 -11.28
N ALA A 55 -1.99 2.90 -10.52
CA ALA A 55 -0.90 3.23 -9.62
C ALA A 55 -0.69 2.12 -8.57
N PHE A 56 -1.77 1.59 -7.99
CA PHE A 56 -1.69 0.47 -7.06
C PHE A 56 -1.13 -0.80 -7.72
N LYS A 57 -1.56 -1.12 -8.95
CA LYS A 57 -0.99 -2.25 -9.71
C LYS A 57 0.50 -2.05 -9.97
N CYS A 58 0.92 -0.85 -10.39
CA CYS A 58 2.32 -0.51 -10.60
C CYS A 58 3.13 -0.64 -9.31
N PHE A 59 2.59 -0.16 -8.19
CA PHE A 59 3.20 -0.31 -6.87
C PHE A 59 3.41 -1.79 -6.50
N CYS A 60 2.39 -2.63 -6.66
CA CYS A 60 2.49 -4.06 -6.39
C CYS A 60 3.54 -4.75 -7.27
N LEU A 61 3.56 -4.41 -8.58
CA LEU A 61 4.54 -4.95 -9.53
C LEU A 61 5.97 -4.53 -9.20
N ASN A 62 6.17 -3.25 -8.92
CA ASN A 62 7.47 -2.69 -8.54
C ASN A 62 8.05 -3.40 -7.30
N ASN A 63 7.22 -3.59 -6.27
CA ASN A 63 7.63 -4.29 -5.05
C ASN A 63 7.89 -5.79 -5.29
N ALA A 64 7.04 -6.45 -6.07
CA ALA A 64 7.23 -7.87 -6.41
C ALA A 64 8.53 -8.09 -7.20
N PHE A 65 8.84 -7.19 -8.13
CA PHE A 65 10.10 -7.21 -8.89
C PHE A 65 11.29 -7.07 -7.95
N LEU A 66 11.23 -6.10 -7.03
CA LEU A 66 12.31 -5.86 -6.07
C LEU A 66 12.56 -7.08 -5.15
N ILE A 67 11.50 -7.68 -4.63
CA ILE A 67 11.60 -8.89 -3.81
C ILE A 67 12.28 -10.03 -4.60
N ARG A 68 11.86 -10.27 -5.83
CA ARG A 68 12.48 -11.30 -6.69
C ARG A 68 13.94 -11.01 -7.02
N LEU A 69 14.30 -9.74 -7.16
CA LEU A 69 15.65 -9.32 -7.48
C LEU A 69 16.62 -9.53 -6.30
N THR A 70 16.18 -9.23 -5.09
CA THR A 70 17.03 -9.13 -3.90
C THR A 70 16.92 -10.31 -2.94
N ASN A 71 15.81 -11.06 -2.98
CA ASN A 71 15.57 -12.18 -2.06
C ASN A 71 15.40 -13.51 -2.79
N LYS A 72 15.88 -14.56 -2.12
CA LYS A 72 15.64 -15.97 -2.47
C LYS A 72 14.43 -16.50 -1.68
N ALA A 73 13.27 -15.84 -1.78
CA ALA A 73 12.10 -16.32 -1.06
C ALA A 73 11.31 -17.29 -1.94
N ASP A 74 11.17 -18.52 -1.46
CA ASP A 74 10.17 -19.46 -1.96
C ASP A 74 8.85 -19.20 -1.23
N TRP A 75 7.79 -19.02 -2.00
CA TRP A 75 6.47 -18.68 -1.48
C TRP A 75 5.59 -19.92 -1.57
N ASP A 76 5.32 -20.56 -0.44
CA ASP A 76 4.25 -21.55 -0.35
C ASP A 76 2.91 -20.84 -0.13
N ILE A 77 2.13 -20.67 -1.20
CA ILE A 77 0.86 -19.97 -1.19
C ILE A 77 -0.24 -20.99 -1.42
N GLN A 78 -1.04 -21.24 -0.38
CA GLN A 78 -2.12 -22.22 -0.43
C GLN A 78 -3.48 -21.53 -0.26
N GLY A 79 -4.54 -22.08 -0.90
CA GLY A 79 -5.91 -21.62 -0.74
C GLY A 79 -6.30 -20.36 -1.52
N PHE A 80 -5.44 -19.89 -2.44
CA PHE A 80 -5.67 -18.67 -3.22
C PHE A 80 -6.41 -18.91 -4.54
N GLU A 81 -6.57 -20.17 -4.98
CA GLU A 81 -7.07 -20.53 -6.31
C GLU A 81 -8.51 -20.07 -6.53
N ASN A 82 -9.33 -20.09 -5.49
CA ASN A 82 -10.77 -19.85 -5.56
C ASN A 82 -11.21 -18.46 -5.05
N ILE A 83 -10.24 -17.58 -4.69
CA ILE A 83 -10.60 -16.25 -4.19
C ILE A 83 -10.94 -15.32 -5.37
N LYS A 84 -12.21 -15.20 -5.69
CA LYS A 84 -12.79 -14.14 -6.51
C LYS A 84 -13.87 -13.43 -5.68
N ILE A 85 -13.57 -12.23 -5.23
CA ILE A 85 -14.49 -11.45 -4.41
C ILE A 85 -15.09 -10.35 -5.28
N ASN A 86 -16.36 -10.50 -5.62
CA ASN A 86 -17.17 -9.48 -6.26
C ASN A 86 -17.90 -8.70 -5.17
N GLY A 87 -17.31 -7.62 -4.68
CA GLY A 87 -17.90 -6.77 -3.65
C GLY A 87 -16.94 -6.35 -2.54
N SER A 88 -17.49 -5.82 -1.46
CA SER A 88 -16.71 -5.40 -0.28
C SER A 88 -16.37 -6.61 0.59
N CYS A 89 -15.12 -6.70 1.02
CA CYS A 89 -14.65 -7.74 1.93
C CYS A 89 -13.73 -7.15 3.00
N ILE A 90 -13.62 -7.84 4.13
CA ILE A 90 -12.67 -7.54 5.19
C ILE A 90 -11.60 -8.63 5.19
N ILE A 91 -10.34 -8.23 5.09
CA ILE A 91 -9.20 -9.14 5.17
C ILE A 91 -8.59 -8.99 6.56
N ILE A 92 -8.48 -10.11 7.27
CA ILE A 92 -7.81 -10.18 8.57
C ILE A 92 -6.58 -11.06 8.39
N SER A 93 -5.41 -10.54 8.72
CA SER A 93 -4.15 -11.26 8.65
C SER A 93 -3.25 -10.95 9.84
N ASN A 94 -2.36 -11.88 10.16
CA ASN A 94 -1.26 -11.59 11.07
C ASN A 94 -0.36 -10.53 10.42
N HIS A 95 0.15 -9.61 11.24
CA HIS A 95 1.04 -8.55 10.79
C HIS A 95 2.25 -8.46 11.70
N VAL A 96 3.38 -8.89 11.21
CA VAL A 96 4.64 -8.94 11.95
C VAL A 96 5.65 -7.92 11.41
N THR A 97 5.66 -7.73 10.07
CA THR A 97 6.64 -6.89 9.40
C THR A 97 6.02 -6.02 8.30
N TRP A 98 6.75 -5.01 7.86
CA TRP A 98 6.38 -4.19 6.69
C TRP A 98 6.24 -5.01 5.40
N ALA A 99 6.98 -6.12 5.30
CA ALA A 99 6.93 -7.02 4.15
C ALA A 99 5.53 -7.64 3.98
N ASP A 100 4.78 -7.84 5.06
CA ASP A 100 3.43 -8.42 5.01
C ASP A 100 2.47 -7.56 4.19
N ILE A 101 2.59 -6.23 4.27
CA ILE A 101 1.76 -5.30 3.50
C ILE A 101 2.04 -5.47 2.00
N VAL A 102 3.33 -5.52 1.64
CA VAL A 102 3.76 -5.70 0.25
C VAL A 102 3.30 -7.05 -0.29
N LEU A 103 3.42 -8.09 0.54
CA LEU A 103 2.97 -9.44 0.21
C LEU A 103 1.45 -9.49 -0.03
N LEU A 104 0.66 -8.95 0.90
CA LEU A 104 -0.79 -8.89 0.76
C LEU A 104 -1.20 -8.13 -0.51
N CYS A 105 -0.58 -6.98 -0.77
CA CYS A 105 -0.82 -6.24 -2.01
C CYS A 105 -0.52 -7.07 -3.26
N HIS A 106 0.57 -7.85 -3.24
CA HIS A 106 0.95 -8.72 -4.36
C HIS A 106 -0.03 -9.88 -4.55
N LEU A 107 -0.39 -10.57 -3.48
CA LEU A 107 -1.29 -11.75 -3.50
C LEU A 107 -2.70 -11.40 -3.97
N TYR A 108 -3.23 -10.26 -3.49
CA TYR A 108 -4.59 -9.84 -3.80
C TYR A 108 -4.71 -9.00 -5.08
N ARG A 109 -3.60 -8.68 -5.74
CA ARG A 109 -3.59 -7.92 -6.98
C ARG A 109 -4.45 -8.58 -8.05
N GLY A 110 -5.45 -7.83 -8.57
CA GLY A 110 -6.35 -8.30 -9.63
C GLY A 110 -7.44 -9.28 -9.19
N ARG A 111 -7.50 -9.64 -7.90
CA ARG A 111 -8.52 -10.49 -7.31
C ARG A 111 -9.56 -9.72 -6.51
N ILE A 112 -9.13 -8.59 -5.94
CA ILE A 112 -9.98 -7.67 -5.20
C ILE A 112 -9.65 -6.23 -5.63
N PRO A 113 -10.57 -5.26 -5.37
CA PRO A 113 -10.28 -3.84 -5.51
C PRO A 113 -9.09 -3.41 -4.65
N ILE A 114 -8.69 -2.12 -4.76
CA ILE A 114 -7.58 -1.57 -3.97
C ILE A 114 -7.77 -1.90 -2.49
N THR A 115 -6.80 -2.63 -1.91
CA THR A 115 -6.81 -2.96 -0.49
C THR A 115 -6.57 -1.70 0.32
N LYS A 116 -7.51 -1.36 1.23
CA LYS A 116 -7.38 -0.25 2.15
C LYS A 116 -6.94 -0.76 3.51
N PHE A 117 -5.82 -0.25 3.99
CA PHE A 117 -5.26 -0.61 5.30
C PHE A 117 -5.66 0.40 6.36
N PHE A 118 -5.87 -0.08 7.58
CA PHE A 118 -6.01 0.77 8.75
C PHE A 118 -4.64 1.32 9.16
N LEU A 119 -4.45 2.62 9.07
CA LEU A 119 -3.17 3.27 9.29
C LEU A 119 -3.15 4.04 10.62
N LYS A 120 -1.97 4.07 11.26
CA LYS A 120 -1.75 4.94 12.41
C LYS A 120 -1.76 6.39 11.96
N GLN A 121 -2.44 7.28 12.68
CA GLN A 121 -2.58 8.69 12.31
C GLN A 121 -1.25 9.43 12.09
N SER A 122 -0.19 9.05 12.83
CA SER A 122 1.13 9.65 12.65
C SER A 122 1.74 9.40 11.27
N LEU A 123 1.29 8.38 10.52
CA LEU A 123 1.78 8.07 9.17
C LEU A 123 1.37 9.11 8.13
N ILE A 124 0.34 9.94 8.40
CA ILE A 124 -0.08 11.01 7.48
C ILE A 124 1.04 12.04 7.26
N TRP A 125 1.93 12.19 8.23
CA TRP A 125 3.04 13.14 8.20
C TRP A 125 4.28 12.62 7.45
N ILE A 126 4.28 11.34 7.04
CA ILE A 126 5.38 10.80 6.20
C ILE A 126 5.24 11.42 4.81
N PRO A 127 6.28 12.14 4.33
CA PRO A 127 6.26 12.77 3.02
C PRO A 127 5.92 11.75 1.93
N VAL A 128 5.12 12.17 0.95
CA VAL A 128 4.65 11.36 -0.18
C VAL A 128 3.71 10.22 0.23
N ILE A 129 4.15 9.30 1.09
CA ILE A 129 3.38 8.10 1.48
C ILE A 129 2.09 8.48 2.22
N GLY A 130 2.19 9.37 3.21
CA GLY A 130 1.04 9.80 4.00
C GLY A 130 -0.03 10.48 3.14
N GLN A 131 0.39 11.38 2.26
CA GLN A 131 -0.49 12.11 1.35
C GLN A 131 -1.17 11.18 0.34
N VAL A 132 -0.43 10.22 -0.23
CA VAL A 132 -0.99 9.20 -1.15
C VAL A 132 -2.01 8.33 -0.43
N CYS A 133 -1.69 7.82 0.75
CA CYS A 133 -2.63 7.01 1.53
C CYS A 133 -3.92 7.78 1.85
N TYR A 134 -3.81 9.08 2.18
CA TYR A 134 -4.95 9.96 2.38
C TYR A 134 -5.75 10.18 1.09
N ALA A 135 -5.08 10.45 -0.03
CA ALA A 135 -5.69 10.68 -1.34
C ALA A 135 -6.49 9.46 -1.84
N VAL A 136 -5.96 8.25 -1.61
CA VAL A 136 -6.63 6.97 -1.95
C VAL A 136 -7.78 6.65 -0.98
N GLY A 137 -7.89 7.38 0.14
CA GLY A 137 -8.96 7.19 1.14
C GLY A 137 -8.68 6.01 2.09
N MET A 138 -7.44 5.85 2.51
CA MET A 138 -7.11 4.90 3.59
C MET A 138 -7.56 5.47 4.94
N PRO A 139 -8.17 4.66 5.83
CA PRO A 139 -8.60 5.12 7.13
C PRO A 139 -7.42 5.27 8.10
N PHE A 140 -7.34 6.45 8.74
CA PHE A 140 -6.32 6.77 9.75
C PHE A 140 -6.93 6.74 11.15
N PHE A 141 -6.28 6.02 12.08
CA PHE A 141 -6.75 5.85 13.46
C PHE A 141 -5.76 6.39 14.48
N ARG A 142 -6.30 7.03 15.52
CA ARG A 142 -5.53 7.38 16.72
C ARG A 142 -5.47 6.18 17.66
N ARG A 143 -4.28 5.79 18.06
CA ARG A 143 -4.10 4.86 19.19
C ARG A 143 -4.09 5.67 20.49
N TYR A 144 -5.04 5.39 21.37
CA TYR A 144 -5.05 5.90 22.73
C TYR A 144 -4.37 4.90 23.68
N SER A 145 -3.59 5.39 24.65
CA SER A 145 -3.07 4.53 25.71
C SER A 145 -4.23 4.02 26.57
N ARG A 146 -4.06 2.81 27.14
CA ARG A 146 -5.07 2.19 28.02
C ARG A 146 -5.49 3.13 29.16
N ALA A 147 -4.54 3.86 29.76
CA ALA A 147 -4.81 4.86 30.79
C ALA A 147 -5.73 6.00 30.31
N LYS A 148 -5.61 6.42 29.05
CA LYS A 148 -6.45 7.47 28.47
C LYS A 148 -7.86 6.97 28.13
N ILE A 149 -7.98 5.70 27.74
CA ILE A 149 -9.28 5.06 27.50
C ILE A 149 -10.04 4.89 28.81
N LEU A 150 -9.36 4.50 29.89
CA LEU A 150 -9.95 4.34 31.22
C LEU A 150 -10.39 5.67 31.86
N LYS A 151 -9.72 6.79 31.52
CA LYS A 151 -10.12 8.14 31.99
C LYS A 151 -11.33 8.72 31.27
N ASN A 152 -11.63 8.29 30.05
CA ASN A 152 -12.78 8.71 29.25
C ASN A 152 -13.42 7.49 28.55
N PRO A 153 -14.14 6.64 29.28
CA PRO A 153 -14.92 5.58 28.68
C PRO A 153 -16.14 6.25 27.99
N LYS A 154 -16.08 6.38 26.68
CA LYS A 154 -17.26 6.69 25.85
C LYS A 154 -17.69 5.43 25.13
#